data_6a7f826db4bd4c10d730a8de3f7858d2
#
_entry.id   6a7f826db4bd4c10d730a8de3f7858d2
#
_cell.length_a   1.000
_cell.length_b   1.000
_cell.length_c   1.000
_cell.angle_alpha   90.00
_cell.angle_beta   90.00
_cell.angle_gamma   90.00
#
_symmetry.space_group_name_H-M   'P 1'
#
loop_
_entity.id
_entity.type
_entity.pdbx_description
1 polymer ?
#
loop_
_entity_poly.entity_id
_entity_poly.type
_entity_poly.pdbx_seq_one_letter_code
_entity_poly.pdbx_strand_id
1 'polypeptide(L)'
;VTSCSAVFQDCPIGSIPRGLFSTMTKCTDFSQAFKGCTKLTSIPSDLLASCPDVSNVASIFSECASIASIPSGLFGHTTSIKNGNNLFEGCSSLRTLPDDLFATFSATGNFTFTSTFEGCTSLQSLPSGLFATVAATGFANTFTDCTGLTSLPDDLFAGQTKIKTFSNTFNGCTGLESLPEGLFAECAAMTSVSSAFIDCTGLKSLPAGLFAKNAELATITSVFSGCTGLTSIPAGLFDNNKKIKTAKTAFKNCSALTGESPFTQIDGRKIHLYERTAALGFTAVTNTNATDCFAGCTGLSDYDAMPTAWK
;
A
#
# COMPACT_ATOMS: atom_id res chain seq x y z
N VAL A 1 -28.77 18.08 13.51
CA VAL A 1 -27.31 17.95 13.60
C VAL A 1 -26.79 17.41 12.27
N THR A 2 -25.83 18.11 11.68
CA THR A 2 -25.22 17.74 10.39
C THR A 2 -23.78 17.24 10.53
N SER A 3 -23.15 17.44 11.69
CA SER A 3 -21.81 16.94 12.00
C SER A 3 -21.77 16.33 13.39
N CYS A 4 -21.13 15.16 13.48
CA CYS A 4 -20.75 14.45 14.67
C CYS A 4 -19.21 14.31 14.73
N SER A 5 -18.49 15.24 14.08
CA SER A 5 -17.02 15.25 14.06
C SER A 5 -16.46 15.31 15.49
N ALA A 6 -15.48 14.45 15.79
CA ALA A 6 -14.76 14.37 17.06
C ALA A 6 -15.62 14.21 18.32
N VAL A 7 -16.89 13.78 18.19
CA VAL A 7 -17.86 13.77 19.30
C VAL A 7 -17.46 12.90 20.49
N PHE A 8 -16.68 11.83 20.27
CA PHE A 8 -16.11 10.96 21.29
C PHE A 8 -14.58 10.85 21.19
N GLN A 9 -13.94 11.81 20.52
CA GLN A 9 -12.48 11.79 20.38
C GLN A 9 -11.81 11.67 21.75
N ASP A 10 -10.79 10.78 21.83
CA ASP A 10 -9.99 10.51 23.01
C ASP A 10 -10.79 10.06 24.25
N CYS A 11 -12.04 9.65 24.05
CA CYS A 11 -12.87 9.15 25.16
C CYS A 11 -12.48 7.71 25.54
N PRO A 12 -12.40 7.39 26.85
CA PRO A 12 -12.03 6.06 27.33
C PRO A 12 -13.20 5.07 27.29
N ILE A 13 -14.02 5.12 26.23
CA ILE A 13 -15.17 4.21 26.05
C ILE A 13 -14.71 2.82 25.62
N GLY A 14 -15.32 1.78 26.16
CA GLY A 14 -15.03 0.38 25.81
C GLY A 14 -15.98 -0.21 24.78
N SER A 15 -17.17 0.39 24.59
CA SER A 15 -18.17 -0.06 23.64
C SER A 15 -19.05 1.08 23.13
N ILE A 16 -19.64 0.89 21.95
CA ILE A 16 -20.62 1.80 21.34
C ILE A 16 -21.99 1.11 21.40
N PRO A 17 -23.01 1.74 22.01
CA PRO A 17 -24.35 1.15 22.04
C PRO A 17 -24.95 1.12 20.64
N ARG A 18 -25.74 0.07 20.34
CA ARG A 18 -26.49 -0.03 19.09
C ARG A 18 -27.44 1.16 18.95
N GLY A 19 -27.62 1.64 17.71
CA GLY A 19 -28.50 2.76 17.41
C GLY A 19 -28.06 4.10 17.99
N LEU A 20 -26.79 4.25 18.41
CA LEU A 20 -26.26 5.51 18.98
C LEU A 20 -26.63 6.74 18.13
N PHE A 21 -26.55 6.63 16.81
CA PHE A 21 -26.85 7.70 15.88
C PHE A 21 -28.20 7.53 15.15
N SER A 22 -29.13 6.72 15.69
CA SER A 22 -30.41 6.42 15.03
C SER A 22 -31.29 7.63 14.72
N THR A 23 -31.14 8.73 15.46
CA THR A 23 -31.85 9.98 15.25
C THR A 23 -31.06 11.01 14.41
N MET A 24 -29.82 10.72 14.04
CA MET A 24 -28.91 11.65 13.34
C MET A 24 -29.02 11.55 11.82
N THR A 25 -30.26 11.42 11.28
CA THR A 25 -30.54 11.12 9.86
C THR A 25 -30.02 12.17 8.86
N LYS A 26 -29.61 13.34 9.31
CA LYS A 26 -29.05 14.43 8.49
C LYS A 26 -27.55 14.63 8.72
N CYS A 27 -26.90 13.76 9.49
CA CYS A 27 -25.48 13.87 9.75
C CYS A 27 -24.68 13.37 8.54
N THR A 28 -23.79 14.22 8.04
CA THR A 28 -22.96 13.94 6.86
C THR A 28 -21.47 13.79 7.21
N ASP A 29 -21.07 14.20 8.43
CA ASP A 29 -19.68 14.24 8.85
C ASP A 29 -19.50 13.52 10.20
N PHE A 30 -18.76 12.41 10.18
CA PHE A 30 -18.33 11.62 11.34
C PHE A 30 -16.81 11.58 11.46
N SER A 31 -16.10 12.54 10.85
CA SER A 31 -14.63 12.56 10.94
C SER A 31 -14.17 12.59 12.40
N GLN A 32 -13.19 11.75 12.72
CA GLN A 32 -12.60 11.64 14.07
C GLN A 32 -13.59 11.27 15.18
N ALA A 33 -14.83 10.84 14.86
CA ALA A 33 -15.90 10.69 15.86
C ALA A 33 -15.51 9.80 17.06
N PHE A 34 -14.65 8.78 16.83
CA PHE A 34 -14.13 7.89 17.87
C PHE A 34 -12.59 7.84 17.86
N LYS A 35 -11.92 8.80 17.21
CA LYS A 35 -10.45 8.84 17.17
C LYS A 35 -9.88 8.77 18.60
N GLY A 36 -8.85 7.94 18.80
CA GLY A 36 -8.17 7.83 20.10
C GLY A 36 -8.98 7.09 21.19
N CYS A 37 -10.11 6.47 20.85
CA CYS A 37 -10.86 5.63 21.79
C CYS A 37 -10.11 4.30 22.03
N THR A 38 -8.96 4.35 22.69
CA THR A 38 -8.02 3.21 22.83
C THR A 38 -8.59 1.99 23.54
N LYS A 39 -9.66 2.13 24.30
CA LYS A 39 -10.35 1.01 25.00
C LYS A 39 -11.51 0.43 24.21
N LEU A 40 -11.88 1.01 23.07
CA LEU A 40 -12.98 0.54 22.24
C LEU A 40 -12.64 -0.82 21.64
N THR A 41 -13.43 -1.86 21.96
CA THR A 41 -13.16 -3.24 21.54
C THR A 41 -13.99 -3.70 20.35
N SER A 42 -15.14 -3.07 20.08
CA SER A 42 -16.05 -3.45 19.01
C SER A 42 -16.85 -2.28 18.45
N ILE A 43 -17.24 -2.41 17.18
CA ILE A 43 -18.07 -1.45 16.45
C ILE A 43 -19.41 -2.13 16.14
N PRO A 44 -20.58 -1.56 16.47
CA PRO A 44 -21.86 -2.13 16.05
C PRO A 44 -22.06 -1.95 14.54
N SER A 45 -22.58 -2.98 13.85
CA SER A 45 -22.81 -2.95 12.39
C SER A 45 -23.85 -1.92 11.96
N ASP A 46 -24.75 -1.51 12.87
CA ASP A 46 -25.80 -0.54 12.65
C ASP A 46 -25.39 0.92 13.00
N LEU A 47 -24.11 1.16 13.26
CA LEU A 47 -23.62 2.47 13.72
C LEU A 47 -24.03 3.63 12.81
N LEU A 48 -23.92 3.46 11.49
CA LEU A 48 -24.24 4.47 10.49
C LEU A 48 -25.54 4.16 9.71
N ALA A 49 -26.30 3.16 10.11
CA ALA A 49 -27.47 2.68 9.35
C ALA A 49 -28.55 3.74 9.12
N SER A 50 -28.69 4.69 10.03
CA SER A 50 -29.66 5.81 9.92
C SER A 50 -29.11 7.07 9.28
N CYS A 51 -27.86 7.04 8.78
CA CYS A 51 -27.15 8.21 8.25
C CYS A 51 -26.74 7.98 6.77
N PRO A 52 -27.70 7.90 5.82
CA PRO A 52 -27.40 7.53 4.42
C PRO A 52 -26.55 8.57 3.68
N ASP A 53 -26.62 9.84 4.09
CA ASP A 53 -25.93 10.96 3.44
C ASP A 53 -24.50 11.19 3.99
N VAL A 54 -23.94 10.23 4.76
CA VAL A 54 -22.56 10.33 5.26
C VAL A 54 -21.59 10.45 4.10
N SER A 55 -20.76 11.51 4.15
CA SER A 55 -19.76 11.80 3.12
C SER A 55 -18.33 11.86 3.66
N ASN A 56 -18.15 12.08 4.95
CA ASN A 56 -16.85 12.18 5.59
C ASN A 56 -16.77 11.26 6.82
N VAL A 57 -15.87 10.27 6.74
CA VAL A 57 -15.56 9.33 7.82
C VAL A 57 -14.05 9.30 8.12
N ALA A 58 -13.31 10.33 7.69
CA ALA A 58 -11.87 10.40 7.89
C ALA A 58 -11.49 10.22 9.36
N SER A 59 -10.55 9.35 9.64
CA SER A 59 -10.03 9.05 11.00
C SER A 59 -11.11 8.61 12.00
N ILE A 60 -12.27 8.13 11.54
CA ILE A 60 -13.42 7.86 12.44
C ILE A 60 -13.02 6.90 13.59
N PHE A 61 -12.12 5.91 13.33
CA PHE A 61 -11.61 4.96 14.31
C PHE A 61 -10.08 4.98 14.41
N SER A 62 -9.42 6.06 13.92
CA SER A 62 -7.97 6.20 14.05
C SER A 62 -7.55 6.07 15.53
N GLU A 63 -6.45 5.34 15.78
CA GLU A 63 -5.89 5.10 17.11
C GLU A 63 -6.81 4.32 18.10
N CYS A 64 -7.83 3.62 17.57
CA CYS A 64 -8.65 2.70 18.37
C CYS A 64 -7.92 1.35 18.54
N ALA A 65 -6.86 1.35 19.32
CA ALA A 65 -5.88 0.25 19.43
C ALA A 65 -6.47 -1.11 19.87
N SER A 66 -7.63 -1.12 20.55
CA SER A 66 -8.26 -2.37 21.05
C SER A 66 -9.30 -2.97 20.11
N ILE A 67 -9.63 -2.34 18.97
CA ILE A 67 -10.55 -2.92 17.98
C ILE A 67 -9.88 -4.13 17.32
N ALA A 68 -10.47 -5.33 17.49
CA ALA A 68 -9.94 -6.57 16.95
C ALA A 68 -10.54 -6.97 15.60
N SER A 69 -11.76 -6.49 15.28
CA SER A 69 -12.46 -6.77 14.02
C SER A 69 -13.41 -5.64 13.64
N ILE A 70 -13.68 -5.53 12.34
CA ILE A 70 -14.67 -4.60 11.77
C ILE A 70 -15.89 -5.44 11.40
N PRO A 71 -17.12 -5.03 11.77
CA PRO A 71 -18.32 -5.77 11.40
C PRO A 71 -18.61 -5.64 9.90
N SER A 72 -19.09 -6.70 9.27
CA SER A 72 -19.70 -6.65 7.94
C SER A 72 -20.87 -5.66 7.93
N GLY A 73 -21.05 -4.94 6.80
CA GLY A 73 -22.12 -3.97 6.62
C GLY A 73 -21.93 -2.64 7.34
N LEU A 74 -20.77 -2.38 7.99
CA LEU A 74 -20.54 -1.11 8.72
C LEU A 74 -20.88 0.12 7.87
N PHE A 75 -20.51 0.12 6.60
CA PHE A 75 -20.77 1.20 5.64
C PHE A 75 -21.91 0.84 4.65
N GLY A 76 -22.61 -0.29 4.85
CA GLY A 76 -23.56 -0.84 3.88
C GLY A 76 -24.75 0.06 3.52
N HIS A 77 -25.04 1.05 4.34
CA HIS A 77 -26.14 2.01 4.14
C HIS A 77 -25.66 3.39 3.64
N THR A 78 -24.35 3.57 3.43
CA THR A 78 -23.76 4.84 3.04
C THR A 78 -23.24 4.74 1.60
N THR A 79 -23.77 5.56 0.68
CA THR A 79 -23.37 5.56 -0.74
C THR A 79 -22.65 6.84 -1.16
N SER A 80 -22.44 7.75 -0.24
CA SER A 80 -21.93 9.11 -0.50
C SER A 80 -20.56 9.38 0.10
N ILE A 81 -19.88 8.36 0.69
CA ILE A 81 -18.57 8.56 1.31
C ILE A 81 -17.54 9.02 0.27
N LYS A 82 -16.89 10.15 0.56
CA LYS A 82 -15.85 10.78 -0.28
C LYS A 82 -14.50 10.86 0.40
N ASN A 83 -14.46 10.79 1.72
CA ASN A 83 -13.24 10.89 2.50
C ASN A 83 -13.22 9.81 3.58
N GLY A 84 -12.28 8.88 3.42
CA GLY A 84 -12.02 7.77 4.32
C GLY A 84 -10.54 7.64 4.67
N ASN A 85 -9.78 8.73 4.58
CA ASN A 85 -8.37 8.71 4.99
C ASN A 85 -8.24 8.37 6.47
N ASN A 86 -7.21 7.62 6.82
CA ASN A 86 -6.87 7.27 8.20
C ASN A 86 -7.99 6.50 8.94
N LEU A 87 -8.92 5.82 8.23
CA LEU A 87 -10.13 5.21 8.82
C LEU A 87 -9.84 4.37 10.06
N PHE A 88 -8.81 3.51 9.99
CA PHE A 88 -8.41 2.55 11.00
C PHE A 88 -6.92 2.68 11.32
N GLU A 89 -6.31 3.83 11.04
CA GLU A 89 -4.91 4.11 11.38
C GLU A 89 -4.66 3.80 12.87
N GLY A 90 -3.59 3.06 13.17
CA GLY A 90 -3.24 2.72 14.56
C GLY A 90 -4.16 1.73 15.26
N CYS A 91 -5.10 1.07 14.54
CA CYS A 91 -5.90 -0.03 15.11
C CYS A 91 -5.03 -1.29 15.27
N SER A 92 -4.09 -1.25 16.20
CA SER A 92 -3.01 -2.24 16.33
C SER A 92 -3.49 -3.66 16.67
N SER A 93 -4.69 -3.84 17.25
CA SER A 93 -5.28 -5.16 17.51
C SER A 93 -6.12 -5.71 16.36
N LEU A 94 -6.36 -4.94 15.29
CA LEU A 94 -7.18 -5.35 14.14
C LEU A 94 -6.53 -6.52 13.39
N ARG A 95 -7.26 -7.65 13.26
CA ARG A 95 -6.72 -8.90 12.69
C ARG A 95 -7.21 -9.22 11.28
N THR A 96 -8.47 -8.90 10.99
CA THR A 96 -9.14 -9.23 9.73
C THR A 96 -10.06 -8.11 9.29
N LEU A 97 -10.31 -8.03 7.98
CA LEU A 97 -11.25 -7.10 7.37
C LEU A 97 -12.43 -7.88 6.77
N PRO A 98 -13.66 -7.36 6.81
CA PRO A 98 -14.78 -7.98 6.11
C PRO A 98 -14.67 -7.75 4.59
N ASP A 99 -15.16 -8.71 3.79
CA ASP A 99 -15.10 -8.65 2.31
C ASP A 99 -15.89 -7.47 1.73
N ASP A 100 -16.90 -6.99 2.44
CA ASP A 100 -17.79 -5.91 2.02
C ASP A 100 -17.42 -4.52 2.54
N LEU A 101 -16.22 -4.37 3.14
CA LEU A 101 -15.84 -3.13 3.86
C LEU A 101 -16.01 -1.87 3.01
N PHE A 102 -15.65 -1.92 1.73
CA PHE A 102 -15.73 -0.78 0.83
C PHE A 102 -16.75 -0.97 -0.31
N ALA A 103 -17.60 -1.99 -0.24
CA ALA A 103 -18.52 -2.36 -1.32
C ALA A 103 -19.49 -1.24 -1.75
N THR A 104 -19.84 -0.33 -0.86
CA THR A 104 -20.76 0.79 -1.12
C THR A 104 -20.06 2.13 -1.36
N PHE A 105 -18.72 2.15 -1.31
CA PHE A 105 -17.98 3.39 -1.55
C PHE A 105 -18.08 3.80 -3.03
N SER A 106 -18.18 5.11 -3.26
CA SER A 106 -18.50 5.63 -4.60
C SER A 106 -17.47 5.24 -5.65
N ALA A 107 -17.93 4.65 -6.77
CA ALA A 107 -17.13 4.40 -7.95
C ALA A 107 -16.81 5.69 -8.75
N THR A 108 -17.39 6.84 -8.41
CA THR A 108 -17.30 8.08 -9.18
C THR A 108 -16.52 9.21 -8.49
N GLY A 109 -16.00 8.96 -7.27
CA GLY A 109 -15.30 9.98 -6.47
C GLY A 109 -13.78 9.94 -6.64
N ASN A 110 -13.12 11.04 -6.24
CA ASN A 110 -11.67 11.09 -6.03
C ASN A 110 -11.36 10.53 -4.64
N PHE A 111 -11.56 9.23 -4.44
CA PHE A 111 -11.35 8.60 -3.15
C PHE A 111 -9.87 8.24 -2.96
N THR A 112 -9.31 8.56 -1.80
CA THR A 112 -7.96 8.12 -1.42
C THR A 112 -8.04 7.22 -0.19
N PHE A 113 -7.18 6.20 -0.16
CA PHE A 113 -7.00 5.30 0.98
C PHE A 113 -5.74 5.65 1.78
N THR A 114 -5.39 6.95 1.83
CA THR A 114 -4.19 7.41 2.53
C THR A 114 -4.24 6.96 3.99
N SER A 115 -3.20 6.24 4.42
CA SER A 115 -3.01 5.76 5.81
C SER A 115 -4.20 4.99 6.39
N THR A 116 -5.06 4.40 5.55
CA THR A 116 -6.33 3.78 6.00
C THR A 116 -6.14 2.69 7.04
N PHE A 117 -5.06 1.89 6.92
CA PHE A 117 -4.70 0.80 7.84
C PHE A 117 -3.27 0.95 8.36
N GLU A 118 -2.67 2.13 8.27
CA GLU A 118 -1.32 2.40 8.79
C GLU A 118 -1.24 2.00 10.28
N GLY A 119 -0.21 1.24 10.66
CA GLY A 119 -0.03 0.79 12.03
C GLY A 119 -1.00 -0.29 12.51
N CYS A 120 -1.75 -0.94 11.62
CA CYS A 120 -2.56 -2.13 11.96
C CYS A 120 -1.64 -3.36 12.12
N THR A 121 -0.81 -3.36 13.17
CA THR A 121 0.29 -4.32 13.35
C THR A 121 -0.16 -5.78 13.51
N SER A 122 -1.40 -6.04 13.91
CA SER A 122 -1.96 -7.39 14.04
C SER A 122 -2.72 -7.87 12.79
N LEU A 123 -2.84 -7.05 11.74
CA LEU A 123 -3.58 -7.42 10.53
C LEU A 123 -2.86 -8.53 9.77
N GLN A 124 -3.50 -9.71 9.63
CA GLN A 124 -2.87 -10.93 9.13
C GLN A 124 -3.08 -11.17 7.64
N SER A 125 -4.25 -10.77 7.13
CA SER A 125 -4.63 -10.98 5.73
C SER A 125 -5.60 -9.90 5.25
N LEU A 126 -5.67 -9.75 3.93
CA LEU A 126 -6.59 -8.85 3.25
C LEU A 126 -7.59 -9.69 2.42
N PRO A 127 -8.87 -9.29 2.34
CA PRO A 127 -9.82 -9.96 1.47
C PRO A 127 -9.50 -9.74 -0.01
N SER A 128 -9.83 -10.72 -0.84
CA SER A 128 -9.80 -10.63 -2.30
C SER A 128 -10.69 -9.48 -2.78
N GLY A 129 -10.21 -8.71 -3.76
CA GLY A 129 -10.97 -7.61 -4.35
C GLY A 129 -11.33 -6.47 -3.40
N LEU A 130 -10.59 -6.29 -2.28
CA LEU A 130 -10.89 -5.28 -1.24
C LEU A 130 -11.23 -3.89 -1.81
N PHE A 131 -10.56 -3.48 -2.89
CA PHE A 131 -10.76 -2.17 -3.51
C PHE A 131 -11.44 -2.21 -4.88
N ALA A 132 -11.90 -3.38 -5.34
CA ALA A 132 -12.37 -3.57 -6.72
C ALA A 132 -13.58 -2.70 -7.11
N THR A 133 -14.43 -2.33 -6.16
CA THR A 133 -15.64 -1.52 -6.39
C THR A 133 -15.40 0.00 -6.31
N VAL A 134 -14.22 0.42 -5.84
CA VAL A 134 -13.94 1.84 -5.59
C VAL A 134 -13.00 2.40 -6.66
N ALA A 135 -13.36 3.50 -7.29
CA ALA A 135 -12.43 4.25 -8.14
C ALA A 135 -11.46 5.08 -7.27
N ALA A 136 -10.38 4.45 -6.81
CA ALA A 136 -9.40 5.14 -5.99
C ALA A 136 -8.50 6.07 -6.82
N THR A 137 -7.95 7.09 -6.17
CA THR A 137 -6.95 8.02 -6.73
C THR A 137 -5.60 7.92 -6.02
N GLY A 138 -5.49 7.17 -4.90
CA GLY A 138 -4.22 6.95 -4.22
C GLY A 138 -4.30 5.95 -3.07
N PHE A 139 -3.15 5.31 -2.82
CA PHE A 139 -2.92 4.33 -1.76
C PHE A 139 -1.68 4.68 -0.93
N ALA A 140 -1.37 5.99 -0.77
CA ALA A 140 -0.21 6.39 0.01
C ALA A 140 -0.32 5.92 1.47
N ASN A 141 0.72 5.27 1.97
CA ASN A 141 0.82 4.74 3.33
C ASN A 141 -0.30 3.77 3.75
N THR A 142 -1.11 3.24 2.82
CA THR A 142 -2.35 2.51 3.16
C THR A 142 -2.14 1.38 4.17
N PHE A 143 -1.03 0.64 4.05
CA PHE A 143 -0.67 -0.49 4.91
C PHE A 143 0.71 -0.31 5.55
N THR A 144 1.20 0.93 5.68
CA THR A 144 2.47 1.19 6.38
C THR A 144 2.43 0.56 7.78
N ASP A 145 3.53 -0.13 8.15
CA ASP A 145 3.69 -0.81 9.44
C ASP A 145 2.61 -1.86 9.77
N CYS A 146 1.96 -2.45 8.76
CA CYS A 146 1.13 -3.64 8.93
C CYS A 146 2.03 -4.89 9.09
N THR A 147 2.75 -4.98 10.20
CA THR A 147 3.80 -5.98 10.44
C THR A 147 3.28 -7.42 10.51
N GLY A 148 1.98 -7.62 10.76
CA GLY A 148 1.34 -8.93 10.80
C GLY A 148 0.94 -9.50 9.44
N LEU A 149 0.95 -8.69 8.35
CA LEU A 149 0.62 -9.16 7.01
C LEU A 149 1.69 -10.13 6.51
N THR A 150 1.28 -11.35 6.12
CA THR A 150 2.19 -12.38 5.60
C THR A 150 2.11 -12.57 4.08
N SER A 151 0.97 -12.20 3.49
CA SER A 151 0.70 -12.30 2.05
C SER A 151 -0.32 -11.25 1.60
N LEU A 152 -0.39 -11.02 0.29
CA LEU A 152 -1.35 -10.12 -0.36
C LEU A 152 -2.17 -10.90 -1.39
N PRO A 153 -3.47 -10.61 -1.61
CA PRO A 153 -4.23 -11.20 -2.70
C PRO A 153 -3.78 -10.66 -4.07
N ASP A 154 -3.81 -11.50 -5.11
CA ASP A 154 -3.43 -11.13 -6.48
C ASP A 154 -4.25 -9.96 -7.04
N ASP A 155 -5.51 -9.88 -6.64
CA ASP A 155 -6.51 -8.92 -7.12
C ASP A 155 -6.72 -7.72 -6.17
N LEU A 156 -5.79 -7.49 -5.23
CA LEU A 156 -5.90 -6.40 -4.25
C LEU A 156 -6.20 -5.04 -4.91
N PHE A 157 -5.54 -4.75 -6.02
CA PHE A 157 -5.72 -3.51 -6.78
C PHE A 157 -6.46 -3.71 -8.11
N ALA A 158 -7.32 -4.75 -8.20
CA ALA A 158 -8.16 -4.93 -9.38
C ALA A 158 -9.02 -3.68 -9.65
N GLY A 159 -9.20 -3.32 -10.93
CA GLY A 159 -9.95 -2.14 -11.35
C GLY A 159 -9.23 -0.80 -11.17
N GLN A 160 -8.04 -0.74 -10.55
CA GLN A 160 -7.34 0.51 -10.22
C GLN A 160 -6.50 1.06 -11.40
N THR A 161 -7.10 1.18 -12.57
CA THR A 161 -6.42 1.52 -13.84
C THR A 161 -5.83 2.92 -13.91
N LYS A 162 -6.26 3.85 -13.03
CA LYS A 162 -5.86 5.26 -13.04
C LYS A 162 -4.82 5.63 -12.00
N ILE A 163 -4.46 4.71 -11.10
CA ILE A 163 -3.49 4.97 -10.04
C ILE A 163 -2.11 5.22 -10.64
N LYS A 164 -1.49 6.33 -10.24
CA LYS A 164 -0.16 6.74 -10.68
C LYS A 164 0.94 6.40 -9.69
N THR A 165 0.63 6.29 -8.39
CA THR A 165 1.64 6.08 -7.35
C THR A 165 1.13 5.20 -6.22
N PHE A 166 2.05 4.36 -5.70
CA PHE A 166 1.89 3.52 -4.52
C PHE A 166 2.93 3.88 -3.46
N SER A 167 3.10 5.17 -3.16
CA SER A 167 4.11 5.65 -2.22
C SER A 167 3.89 5.08 -0.83
N ASN A 168 4.93 4.43 -0.27
CA ASN A 168 4.94 3.82 1.08
C ASN A 168 3.81 2.81 1.34
N THR A 169 3.12 2.30 0.32
CA THR A 169 1.87 1.54 0.51
C THR A 169 2.03 0.35 1.46
N PHE A 170 3.18 -0.35 1.43
CA PHE A 170 3.51 -1.48 2.30
C PHE A 170 4.82 -1.26 3.07
N ASN A 171 5.24 -0.01 3.27
CA ASN A 171 6.45 0.30 4.04
C ASN A 171 6.35 -0.34 5.44
N GLY A 172 7.41 -1.00 5.90
CA GLY A 172 7.45 -1.63 7.23
C GLY A 172 6.59 -2.89 7.39
N CYS A 173 6.04 -3.46 6.31
CA CYS A 173 5.32 -4.75 6.37
C CYS A 173 6.32 -5.90 6.58
N THR A 174 6.91 -5.98 7.77
CA THR A 174 8.01 -6.92 8.08
C THR A 174 7.62 -8.39 8.04
N GLY A 175 6.33 -8.71 8.18
CA GLY A 175 5.81 -10.08 8.08
C GLY A 175 5.61 -10.59 6.66
N LEU A 176 5.68 -9.70 5.64
CA LEU A 176 5.37 -10.05 4.26
C LEU A 176 6.49 -10.91 3.65
N GLU A 177 6.17 -12.16 3.29
CA GLU A 177 7.17 -13.14 2.82
C GLU A 177 7.31 -13.19 1.30
N SER A 178 6.24 -12.88 0.56
CA SER A 178 6.20 -12.87 -0.90
C SER A 178 5.19 -11.86 -1.43
N LEU A 179 5.33 -11.50 -2.71
CA LEU A 179 4.39 -10.65 -3.44
C LEU A 179 3.71 -11.47 -4.54
N PRO A 180 2.41 -11.26 -4.79
CA PRO A 180 1.75 -11.91 -5.92
C PRO A 180 2.19 -11.28 -7.24
N GLU A 181 2.27 -12.09 -8.30
CA GLU A 181 2.66 -11.63 -9.64
C GLU A 181 1.66 -10.62 -10.22
N GLY A 182 0.38 -10.80 -9.92
CA GLY A 182 -0.72 -9.96 -10.38
C GLY A 182 -0.94 -8.65 -9.64
N LEU A 183 -0.18 -8.37 -8.56
CA LEU A 183 -0.45 -7.25 -7.65
C LEU A 183 -0.72 -5.91 -8.34
N PHE A 184 0.06 -5.56 -9.37
CA PHE A 184 -0.09 -4.31 -10.12
C PHE A 184 -0.56 -4.51 -11.57
N ALA A 185 -1.08 -5.70 -11.91
CA ALA A 185 -1.38 -6.05 -13.30
C ALA A 185 -2.39 -5.10 -13.98
N GLU A 186 -3.35 -4.57 -13.24
CA GLU A 186 -4.36 -3.64 -13.77
C GLU A 186 -3.99 -2.16 -13.58
N CYS A 187 -2.88 -1.85 -12.90
CA CYS A 187 -2.44 -0.48 -12.63
C CYS A 187 -1.63 0.11 -13.79
N ALA A 188 -2.20 0.11 -15.00
CA ALA A 188 -1.49 0.49 -16.23
C ALA A 188 -0.96 1.94 -16.24
N ALA A 189 -1.61 2.86 -15.52
CA ALA A 189 -1.18 4.25 -15.41
C ALA A 189 -0.05 4.49 -14.38
N MET A 190 0.44 3.43 -13.70
CA MET A 190 1.42 3.55 -12.64
C MET A 190 2.75 4.09 -13.16
N THR A 191 3.19 5.21 -12.58
CA THR A 191 4.46 5.88 -12.89
C THR A 191 5.48 5.79 -11.78
N SER A 192 5.05 5.47 -10.54
CA SER A 192 5.92 5.42 -9.37
C SER A 192 5.47 4.37 -8.36
N VAL A 193 6.47 3.63 -7.84
CA VAL A 193 6.36 2.72 -6.69
C VAL A 193 7.33 3.13 -5.58
N SER A 194 7.60 4.44 -5.46
CA SER A 194 8.57 4.95 -4.48
C SER A 194 8.25 4.46 -3.08
N SER A 195 9.25 3.86 -2.43
CA SER A 195 9.18 3.38 -1.03
C SER A 195 8.07 2.36 -0.76
N ALA A 196 7.49 1.74 -1.82
CA ALA A 196 6.30 0.89 -1.66
C ALA A 196 6.53 -0.30 -0.71
N PHE A 197 7.75 -0.84 -0.66
CA PHE A 197 8.12 -2.01 0.15
C PHE A 197 9.39 -1.75 0.98
N ILE A 198 9.65 -0.50 1.40
CA ILE A 198 10.77 -0.20 2.32
C ILE A 198 10.63 -1.07 3.57
N ASP A 199 11.75 -1.61 4.04
CA ASP A 199 11.86 -2.35 5.30
C ASP A 199 10.90 -3.57 5.41
N CYS A 200 10.46 -4.12 4.27
CA CYS A 200 9.79 -5.42 4.23
C CYS A 200 10.81 -6.54 4.48
N THR A 201 11.31 -6.63 5.71
CA THR A 201 12.44 -7.51 6.08
C THR A 201 12.14 -9.00 5.95
N GLY A 202 10.85 -9.38 6.00
CA GLY A 202 10.39 -10.75 5.79
C GLY A 202 10.41 -11.23 4.34
N LEU A 203 10.46 -10.28 3.36
CA LEU A 203 10.34 -10.59 1.94
C LEU A 203 11.53 -11.42 1.44
N LYS A 204 11.24 -12.63 0.89
CA LYS A 204 12.26 -13.61 0.47
C LYS A 204 12.57 -13.53 -1.02
N SER A 205 11.56 -13.26 -1.83
CA SER A 205 11.66 -13.26 -3.30
C SER A 205 10.69 -12.29 -3.94
N LEU A 206 10.97 -11.92 -5.19
CA LEU A 206 10.10 -11.10 -6.03
C LEU A 206 9.61 -11.93 -7.21
N PRO A 207 8.33 -11.83 -7.64
CA PRO A 207 7.89 -12.44 -8.88
C PRO A 207 8.45 -11.68 -10.09
N ALA A 208 8.87 -12.41 -11.13
CA ALA A 208 9.44 -11.80 -12.34
C ALA A 208 8.46 -10.87 -13.07
N GLY A 209 7.17 -11.18 -13.01
CA GLY A 209 6.09 -10.41 -13.65
C GLY A 209 5.55 -9.24 -12.85
N LEU A 210 6.08 -8.94 -11.65
CA LEU A 210 5.53 -7.92 -10.74
C LEU A 210 5.20 -6.58 -11.42
N PHE A 211 6.08 -6.13 -12.33
CA PHE A 211 5.90 -4.86 -13.05
C PHE A 211 5.68 -5.04 -14.56
N ALA A 212 5.39 -6.25 -15.02
CA ALA A 212 5.31 -6.57 -16.45
C ALA A 212 4.24 -5.78 -17.22
N LYS A 213 3.17 -5.35 -16.55
CA LYS A 213 2.05 -4.58 -17.15
C LYS A 213 2.17 -3.06 -16.98
N ASN A 214 3.22 -2.57 -16.32
CA ASN A 214 3.36 -1.16 -15.93
C ASN A 214 4.39 -0.43 -16.80
N ALA A 215 4.14 -0.32 -18.11
CA ALA A 215 5.05 0.28 -19.08
C ALA A 215 5.35 1.77 -18.81
N GLU A 216 4.49 2.46 -18.05
CA GLU A 216 4.67 3.87 -17.67
C GLU A 216 5.56 4.06 -16.43
N LEU A 217 6.00 2.97 -15.79
CA LEU A 217 6.82 3.04 -14.57
C LEU A 217 8.14 3.79 -14.84
N ALA A 218 8.33 4.90 -14.12
CA ALA A 218 9.47 5.80 -14.30
C ALA A 218 10.32 5.95 -13.02
N THR A 219 9.74 5.70 -11.84
CA THR A 219 10.38 5.92 -10.55
C THR A 219 10.24 4.70 -9.66
N ILE A 220 11.40 4.14 -9.25
CA ILE A 220 11.52 3.00 -8.34
C ILE A 220 12.36 3.36 -7.10
N THR A 221 12.39 4.65 -6.73
CA THR A 221 13.15 5.15 -5.57
C THR A 221 12.80 4.36 -4.32
N SER A 222 13.82 3.82 -3.64
CA SER A 222 13.70 3.07 -2.37
C SER A 222 12.69 1.91 -2.39
N VAL A 223 12.29 1.40 -3.55
CA VAL A 223 11.15 0.48 -3.66
C VAL A 223 11.29 -0.77 -2.77
N PHE A 224 12.50 -1.32 -2.64
CA PHE A 224 12.84 -2.48 -1.79
C PHE A 224 13.97 -2.17 -0.81
N SER A 225 14.23 -0.88 -0.50
CA SER A 225 15.27 -0.53 0.46
C SER A 225 15.01 -1.19 1.81
N GLY A 226 16.05 -1.77 2.43
CA GLY A 226 15.91 -2.43 3.73
C GLY A 226 15.24 -3.81 3.70
N CYS A 227 14.94 -4.38 2.53
CA CYS A 227 14.43 -5.75 2.42
C CYS A 227 15.54 -6.76 2.70
N THR A 228 15.97 -6.85 3.95
CA THR A 228 17.14 -7.66 4.38
C THR A 228 16.94 -9.16 4.18
N GLY A 229 15.70 -9.64 4.05
CA GLY A 229 15.38 -11.04 3.77
C GLY A 229 15.43 -11.43 2.29
N LEU A 230 15.52 -10.44 1.37
CA LEU A 230 15.47 -10.67 -0.07
C LEU A 230 16.76 -11.31 -0.57
N THR A 231 16.66 -12.54 -1.10
CA THR A 231 17.84 -13.35 -1.47
C THR A 231 18.25 -13.22 -2.92
N SER A 232 17.32 -12.83 -3.81
CA SER A 232 17.61 -12.69 -5.24
C SER A 232 16.65 -11.69 -5.91
N ILE A 233 17.10 -11.10 -7.01
CA ILE A 233 16.27 -10.29 -7.90
C ILE A 233 16.07 -11.08 -9.19
N PRO A 234 14.82 -11.33 -9.64
CA PRO A 234 14.61 -12.08 -10.87
C PRO A 234 15.14 -11.31 -12.08
N ALA A 235 15.79 -12.01 -12.99
CA ALA A 235 16.10 -11.50 -14.32
C ALA A 235 14.79 -11.06 -14.99
N GLY A 236 14.82 -9.93 -15.70
CA GLY A 236 13.64 -9.44 -16.41
C GLY A 236 12.62 -8.69 -15.56
N LEU A 237 12.85 -8.52 -14.23
CA LEU A 237 11.93 -7.78 -13.34
C LEU A 237 11.46 -6.43 -13.94
N PHE A 238 12.33 -5.77 -14.71
CA PHE A 238 12.05 -4.47 -15.32
C PHE A 238 12.11 -4.48 -16.86
N ASP A 239 11.91 -5.63 -17.53
CA ASP A 239 12.03 -5.74 -18.98
C ASP A 239 11.09 -4.79 -19.73
N ASN A 240 9.86 -4.67 -19.28
CA ASN A 240 8.84 -3.84 -19.89
C ASN A 240 8.87 -2.37 -19.41
N ASN A 241 9.69 -2.05 -18.42
CA ASN A 241 9.71 -0.72 -17.80
C ASN A 241 10.81 0.15 -18.41
N LYS A 242 10.66 0.46 -19.70
CA LYS A 242 11.66 1.21 -20.49
C LYS A 242 11.80 2.68 -20.07
N LYS A 243 10.84 3.20 -19.29
CA LYS A 243 10.79 4.60 -18.85
C LYS A 243 11.43 4.84 -17.49
N ILE A 244 11.97 3.81 -16.82
CA ILE A 244 12.66 3.99 -15.53
C ILE A 244 13.80 4.97 -15.70
N LYS A 245 13.77 6.06 -14.95
CA LYS A 245 14.77 7.13 -14.92
C LYS A 245 15.29 7.45 -13.52
N THR A 246 14.63 6.95 -12.46
CA THR A 246 15.02 7.20 -11.06
C THR A 246 14.94 5.90 -10.26
N ALA A 247 16.09 5.51 -9.70
CA ALA A 247 16.28 4.27 -8.94
C ALA A 247 17.11 4.52 -7.64
N LYS A 248 17.08 5.74 -7.08
CA LYS A 248 17.82 6.07 -5.85
C LYS A 248 17.48 5.07 -4.76
N THR A 249 18.49 4.49 -4.12
CA THR A 249 18.34 3.57 -2.99
C THR A 249 17.37 2.41 -3.21
N ALA A 250 17.08 2.04 -4.49
CA ALA A 250 15.99 1.10 -4.81
C ALA A 250 16.12 -0.26 -4.09
N PHE A 251 17.34 -0.76 -3.91
CA PHE A 251 17.67 -2.01 -3.21
C PHE A 251 18.68 -1.79 -2.07
N LYS A 252 18.83 -0.54 -1.60
CA LYS A 252 19.78 -0.23 -0.53
C LYS A 252 19.55 -1.13 0.68
N ASN A 253 20.65 -1.67 1.24
CA ASN A 253 20.63 -2.54 2.42
C ASN A 253 19.87 -3.88 2.25
N CYS A 254 19.64 -4.35 1.03
CA CYS A 254 19.18 -5.73 0.79
C CYS A 254 20.37 -6.69 0.99
N SER A 255 20.81 -6.85 2.23
CA SER A 255 22.10 -7.50 2.60
C SER A 255 22.17 -9.00 2.29
N ALA A 256 21.01 -9.67 2.15
CA ALA A 256 20.96 -11.09 1.79
C ALA A 256 21.00 -11.35 0.27
N LEU A 257 21.00 -10.31 -0.57
CA LEU A 257 21.00 -10.47 -2.03
C LEU A 257 22.27 -11.17 -2.50
N THR A 258 22.04 -12.18 -3.34
CA THR A 258 23.08 -12.92 -4.09
C THR A 258 22.69 -12.97 -5.57
N GLY A 259 23.57 -13.54 -6.41
CA GLY A 259 23.34 -13.60 -7.86
C GLY A 259 23.66 -12.27 -8.54
N GLU A 260 22.90 -11.87 -9.54
CA GLU A 260 23.14 -10.63 -10.32
C GLU A 260 22.07 -9.56 -10.03
N SER A 261 22.44 -8.30 -10.20
CA SER A 261 21.45 -7.20 -10.24
C SER A 261 20.48 -7.39 -11.42
N PRO A 262 19.28 -6.75 -11.42
CA PRO A 262 18.28 -6.97 -12.46
C PRO A 262 18.80 -6.57 -13.84
N PHE A 263 18.62 -7.42 -14.82
CA PHE A 263 19.03 -7.19 -16.21
C PHE A 263 17.95 -7.60 -17.20
N THR A 264 18.03 -7.05 -18.40
CA THR A 264 17.21 -7.39 -19.58
C THR A 264 18.10 -8.09 -20.61
N GLN A 265 17.59 -9.15 -21.25
CA GLN A 265 18.28 -9.80 -22.36
C GLN A 265 17.99 -9.08 -23.70
N ILE A 266 19.05 -8.62 -24.39
CA ILE A 266 18.94 -8.00 -25.72
C ILE A 266 20.02 -8.65 -26.61
N ASP A 267 19.62 -9.28 -27.69
CA ASP A 267 20.53 -9.95 -28.66
C ASP A 267 21.55 -10.85 -27.98
N GLY A 268 21.12 -11.62 -26.97
CA GLY A 268 21.98 -12.53 -26.21
C GLY A 268 22.90 -11.87 -25.16
N ARG A 269 22.81 -10.54 -25.00
CA ARG A 269 23.58 -9.79 -23.98
C ARG A 269 22.72 -9.42 -22.80
N LYS A 270 23.27 -9.47 -21.59
CA LYS A 270 22.66 -8.92 -20.38
C LYS A 270 22.89 -7.41 -20.32
N ILE A 271 21.82 -6.65 -20.15
CA ILE A 271 21.85 -5.18 -20.01
C ILE A 271 21.28 -4.86 -18.64
N HIS A 272 22.13 -4.54 -17.69
CA HIS A 272 21.74 -4.17 -16.33
C HIS A 272 21.13 -2.75 -16.28
N LEU A 273 20.44 -2.40 -15.17
CA LEU A 273 19.83 -1.06 -15.03
C LEU A 273 20.86 0.07 -15.23
N TYR A 274 22.09 -0.12 -14.76
CA TYR A 274 23.16 0.87 -14.87
C TYR A 274 23.79 0.96 -16.28
N GLU A 275 23.47 0.02 -17.18
CA GLU A 275 23.91 -0.01 -18.57
C GLU A 275 22.84 0.46 -19.57
N ARG A 276 21.63 0.78 -19.08
CA ARG A 276 20.52 1.20 -19.93
C ARG A 276 20.78 2.53 -20.62
N THR A 277 20.56 2.59 -21.94
CA THR A 277 20.77 3.79 -22.77
C THR A 277 19.62 3.95 -23.77
N ALA A 278 19.49 5.17 -24.32
CA ALA A 278 18.53 5.47 -25.38
C ALA A 278 18.75 4.63 -26.65
N ALA A 279 20.02 4.33 -26.98
CA ALA A 279 20.37 3.47 -28.12
C ALA A 279 19.85 2.04 -27.98
N LEU A 280 19.65 1.56 -26.73
CA LEU A 280 19.07 0.26 -26.41
C LEU A 280 17.55 0.33 -26.18
N GLY A 281 16.91 1.46 -26.46
CA GLY A 281 15.47 1.65 -26.31
C GLY A 281 15.00 1.91 -24.88
N PHE A 282 15.89 2.33 -23.96
CA PHE A 282 15.57 2.66 -22.59
C PHE A 282 15.81 4.14 -22.26
N THR A 283 15.11 4.67 -21.28
CA THR A 283 15.55 5.88 -20.61
C THR A 283 16.82 5.56 -19.80
N ALA A 284 17.86 6.36 -19.97
CA ALA A 284 19.09 6.19 -19.17
C ALA A 284 18.82 6.57 -17.71
N VAL A 285 19.28 5.73 -16.80
CA VAL A 285 19.31 6.06 -15.36
C VAL A 285 20.66 6.67 -15.05
N THR A 286 20.70 7.98 -14.79
CA THR A 286 21.94 8.69 -14.47
C THR A 286 22.46 8.33 -13.08
N ASN A 287 23.76 8.48 -12.84
CA ASN A 287 24.36 8.26 -11.52
C ASN A 287 23.67 9.07 -10.41
N THR A 288 23.31 10.32 -10.68
CA THR A 288 22.57 11.18 -9.74
C THR A 288 21.19 10.63 -9.39
N ASN A 289 20.55 9.93 -10.34
CA ASN A 289 19.22 9.36 -10.18
C ASN A 289 19.23 7.90 -9.71
N ALA A 290 20.41 7.34 -9.48
CA ALA A 290 20.62 5.99 -8.96
C ALA A 290 21.53 5.94 -7.73
N THR A 291 21.78 7.08 -7.08
CA THR A 291 22.63 7.16 -5.89
C THR A 291 22.25 6.06 -4.88
N ASP A 292 23.24 5.27 -4.46
CA ASP A 292 23.10 4.20 -3.48
C ASP A 292 22.06 3.11 -3.87
N CYS A 293 21.78 2.92 -5.17
CA CYS A 293 20.74 1.97 -5.62
C CYS A 293 20.93 0.58 -5.01
N PHE A 294 22.17 0.10 -4.93
CA PHE A 294 22.56 -1.19 -4.39
C PHE A 294 23.51 -1.09 -3.19
N ALA A 295 23.59 0.07 -2.53
CA ALA A 295 24.45 0.22 -1.36
C ALA A 295 24.15 -0.84 -0.30
N GLY A 296 25.19 -1.56 0.16
CA GLY A 296 25.03 -2.66 1.11
C GLY A 296 24.62 -4.02 0.50
N CYS A 297 24.48 -4.13 -0.83
CA CYS A 297 24.15 -5.40 -1.52
C CYS A 297 25.43 -6.13 -1.98
N THR A 298 26.43 -6.26 -1.12
CA THR A 298 27.78 -6.74 -1.45
C THR A 298 27.84 -8.22 -1.90
N GLY A 299 26.76 -8.99 -1.73
CA GLY A 299 26.64 -10.37 -2.20
C GLY A 299 26.29 -10.51 -3.69
N LEU A 300 25.96 -9.41 -4.39
CA LEU A 300 25.70 -9.44 -5.83
C LEU A 300 27.02 -9.68 -6.60
N SER A 301 27.00 -10.62 -7.55
CA SER A 301 28.18 -11.02 -8.32
C SER A 301 28.72 -9.94 -9.27
N ASP A 302 27.87 -8.99 -9.67
CA ASP A 302 28.21 -7.84 -10.49
C ASP A 302 28.42 -6.54 -9.67
N TYR A 303 28.43 -6.62 -8.32
CA TYR A 303 28.56 -5.46 -7.45
C TYR A 303 29.79 -4.62 -7.77
N ASP A 304 30.94 -5.25 -7.95
CA ASP A 304 32.21 -4.54 -8.24
C ASP A 304 32.19 -3.84 -9.60
N ALA A 305 31.44 -4.36 -10.57
CA ALA A 305 31.28 -3.79 -11.89
C ALA A 305 30.36 -2.54 -11.94
N MET A 306 29.55 -2.34 -10.92
CA MET A 306 28.62 -1.20 -10.85
C MET A 306 29.36 0.13 -10.74
N PRO A 307 28.82 1.23 -11.33
CA PRO A 307 29.34 2.57 -11.10
C PRO A 307 29.34 2.92 -9.60
N THR A 308 30.36 3.63 -9.12
CA THR A 308 30.53 3.97 -7.69
C THR A 308 29.27 4.63 -7.08
N ALA A 309 28.58 5.46 -7.84
CA ALA A 309 27.37 6.13 -7.35
C ALA A 309 26.19 5.17 -7.08
N TRP A 310 26.23 3.94 -7.62
CA TRP A 310 25.17 2.94 -7.44
C TRP A 310 25.38 2.05 -6.20
N LYS A 311 26.59 2.11 -5.62
CA LYS A 311 27.06 1.29 -4.48
C LYS A 311 26.95 2.01 -3.14
#